data_2a7568895d6491fe0e5692910ca324af
#
_entry.id   2a7568895d6491fe0e5692910ca324af
#
_cell.length_a   1.000
_cell.length_b   1.000
_cell.length_c   1.000
_cell.angle_alpha   90.00
_cell.angle_beta   90.00
_cell.angle_gamma   90.00
#
_symmetry.space_group_name_H-M   'P 1'
#
loop_
_entity.id
_entity.type
_entity.pdbx_description
1 polymer ?
#
loop_
_entity_poly.entity_id
_entity_poly.type
_entity_poly.pdbx_seq_one_letter_code
_entity_poly.pdbx_strand_id
1 'polypeptide(L)'
;MSRLKQQFPGNPESGILDEDPAVQEIVLELADQEACPALDTKTGACDLYEFRPMTCRVFGPPVRNEGGGLGVCELCFRGATVQEIAECEMKPDPDDLEDTLVAELANAGQQGNTIVAFVLAQ
;
A
#
# COMPACT_ATOMS: atom_id res chain seq x y z
N MET A 1 -12.29 -5.33 13.28
CA MET A 1 -11.28 -4.25 13.39
C MET A 1 -10.30 -4.48 14.54
N SER A 2 -10.76 -4.73 15.77
CA SER A 2 -9.85 -5.02 16.90
C SER A 2 -8.97 -6.27 16.67
N ARG A 3 -9.48 -7.28 15.97
CA ARG A 3 -8.71 -8.47 15.59
C ARG A 3 -7.55 -8.16 14.65
N LEU A 4 -7.75 -7.30 13.67
CA LEU A 4 -6.69 -6.89 12.74
C LEU A 4 -5.59 -6.08 13.44
N LYS A 5 -5.96 -5.22 14.40
CA LYS A 5 -4.97 -4.48 15.21
C LYS A 5 -4.04 -5.40 16.00
N GLN A 6 -4.54 -6.51 16.51
CA GLN A 6 -3.75 -7.47 17.29
C GLN A 6 -2.88 -8.37 16.41
N GLN A 7 -3.24 -8.49 15.15
CA GLN A 7 -2.58 -9.38 14.20
C GLN A 7 -1.32 -8.78 13.58
N PHE A 8 -1.29 -7.46 13.40
CA PHE A 8 -0.16 -6.77 12.79
C PHE A 8 0.78 -6.20 13.86
N PRO A 9 2.11 -6.39 13.70
CA PRO A 9 3.10 -5.84 14.62
C PRO A 9 3.20 -4.32 14.47
N GLY A 10 3.23 -3.64 15.61
CA GLY A 10 3.27 -2.18 15.68
C GLY A 10 2.53 -1.66 16.91
N ASN A 11 2.40 -0.35 17.01
CA ASN A 11 1.65 0.29 18.08
C ASN A 11 0.24 0.66 17.60
N PRO A 12 -0.81 -0.09 18.01
CA PRO A 12 -2.16 0.17 17.54
C PRO A 12 -2.77 1.50 18.05
N GLU A 13 -2.21 2.09 19.10
CA GLU A 13 -2.66 3.39 19.61
C GLU A 13 -2.15 4.55 18.76
N SER A 14 -0.87 4.52 18.38
CA SER A 14 -0.27 5.52 17.48
C SER A 14 -0.55 5.23 16.00
N GLY A 15 -0.88 3.98 15.66
CA GLY A 15 -1.04 3.54 14.29
C GLY A 15 0.28 3.35 13.54
N ILE A 16 1.41 3.28 14.25
CA ILE A 16 2.74 3.15 13.64
C ILE A 16 3.17 1.69 13.65
N LEU A 17 3.62 1.19 12.48
CA LEU A 17 4.23 -0.13 12.33
C LEU A 17 5.66 -0.14 12.87
N ASP A 18 6.10 -1.32 13.32
CA ASP A 18 7.50 -1.55 13.65
C ASP A 18 8.38 -1.47 12.39
N GLU A 19 9.52 -0.80 12.49
CA GLU A 19 10.44 -0.59 11.35
C GLU A 19 11.46 -1.72 11.14
N ASP A 20 11.48 -2.74 12.00
CA ASP A 20 12.35 -3.90 11.85
C ASP A 20 12.07 -4.64 10.54
N PRO A 21 13.06 -4.89 9.67
CA PRO A 21 12.87 -5.60 8.40
C PRO A 21 12.23 -6.99 8.54
N ALA A 22 12.53 -7.72 9.61
CA ALA A 22 11.92 -9.02 9.90
C ALA A 22 10.41 -8.88 10.21
N VAL A 23 10.03 -7.79 10.83
CA VAL A 23 8.63 -7.46 11.13
C VAL A 23 7.90 -7.07 9.86
N GLN A 24 8.53 -6.33 8.96
CA GLN A 24 7.94 -5.97 7.67
C GLN A 24 7.61 -7.19 6.82
N GLU A 25 8.45 -8.22 6.84
CA GLU A 25 8.18 -9.48 6.16
C GLU A 25 6.93 -10.17 6.73
N ILE A 26 6.77 -10.20 8.04
CA ILE A 26 5.57 -10.71 8.71
C ILE A 26 4.32 -9.92 8.32
N VAL A 27 4.42 -8.60 8.22
CA VAL A 27 3.30 -7.73 7.79
C VAL A 27 2.88 -8.06 6.36
N LEU A 28 3.82 -8.29 5.45
CA LEU A 28 3.53 -8.67 4.07
C LEU A 28 2.84 -10.04 3.99
N GLU A 29 3.31 -11.03 4.74
CA GLU A 29 2.67 -12.36 4.80
C GLU A 29 1.23 -12.28 5.34
N LEU A 30 1.00 -11.51 6.39
CA LEU A 30 -0.33 -11.31 6.95
C LEU A 30 -1.26 -10.56 5.97
N ALA A 31 -0.75 -9.55 5.30
CA ALA A 31 -1.49 -8.79 4.31
C ALA A 31 -1.91 -9.64 3.10
N ASP A 32 -1.09 -10.61 2.72
CA ASP A 32 -1.39 -11.53 1.61
C ASP A 32 -2.56 -12.49 1.93
N GLN A 33 -2.77 -12.78 3.20
CA GLN A 33 -3.81 -13.71 3.68
C GLN A 33 -5.13 -13.02 4.06
N GLU A 34 -5.13 -11.73 4.24
CA GLU A 34 -6.29 -10.96 4.72
C GLU A 34 -6.86 -10.06 3.62
N ALA A 35 -8.18 -10.02 3.53
CA ALA A 35 -8.84 -9.05 2.68
C ALA A 35 -8.59 -7.63 3.20
N CYS A 36 -8.52 -6.65 2.28
CA CYS A 36 -8.39 -5.24 2.64
C CYS A 36 -9.51 -4.84 3.63
N PRO A 37 -9.17 -4.22 4.78
CA PRO A 37 -10.18 -3.83 5.77
C PRO A 37 -11.15 -2.74 5.28
N ALA A 38 -10.81 -2.02 4.22
CA ALA A 38 -11.71 -1.05 3.57
C ALA A 38 -12.65 -1.68 2.54
N LEU A 39 -12.52 -2.98 2.27
CA LEU A 39 -13.39 -3.68 1.32
C LEU A 39 -14.74 -4.00 1.95
N ASP A 40 -15.80 -3.49 1.35
CA ASP A 40 -17.16 -3.98 1.62
C ASP A 40 -17.35 -5.30 0.87
N THR A 41 -17.37 -6.39 1.61
CA THR A 41 -17.47 -7.75 1.03
C THR A 41 -18.83 -8.06 0.40
N LYS A 42 -19.84 -7.27 0.68
CA LYS A 42 -21.19 -7.43 0.09
C LYS A 42 -21.29 -6.79 -1.28
N THR A 43 -20.73 -5.62 -1.44
CA THR A 43 -20.79 -4.83 -2.68
C THR A 43 -19.53 -4.95 -3.54
N GLY A 44 -18.40 -5.37 -2.95
CA GLY A 44 -17.08 -5.35 -3.60
C GLY A 44 -16.48 -3.94 -3.73
N ALA A 45 -17.09 -2.94 -3.11
CA ALA A 45 -16.63 -1.56 -3.16
C ALA A 45 -15.60 -1.25 -2.06
N CYS A 46 -14.81 -0.22 -2.28
CA CYS A 46 -13.88 0.30 -1.28
C CYS A 46 -14.54 1.44 -0.49
N ASP A 47 -14.63 1.29 0.83
CA ASP A 47 -15.21 2.31 1.72
C ASP A 47 -14.35 3.59 1.80
N LEU A 48 -13.07 3.50 1.40
CA LEU A 48 -12.14 4.63 1.35
C LEU A 48 -11.85 5.09 -0.07
N TYR A 49 -12.69 4.80 -1.04
CA TYR A 49 -12.37 4.99 -2.46
C TYR A 49 -11.83 6.39 -2.80
N GLU A 50 -12.47 7.45 -2.31
CA GLU A 50 -12.03 8.83 -2.55
C GLU A 50 -10.76 9.22 -1.79
N PHE A 51 -10.48 8.53 -0.69
CA PHE A 51 -9.34 8.77 0.19
C PHE A 51 -8.27 7.69 0.10
N ARG A 52 -8.25 6.94 -0.98
CA ARG A 52 -7.26 5.87 -1.18
C ARG A 52 -5.83 6.43 -1.10
N PRO A 53 -4.93 5.74 -0.38
CA PRO A 53 -3.50 6.08 -0.42
C PRO A 53 -2.92 5.90 -1.82
N MET A 54 -1.75 6.49 -2.07
CA MET A 54 -1.07 6.46 -3.37
C MET A 54 -0.93 5.03 -3.90
N THR A 55 -0.53 4.09 -3.07
CA THR A 55 -0.39 2.68 -3.43
C THR A 55 -1.66 2.08 -4.03
N CYS A 56 -2.83 2.41 -3.48
CA CYS A 56 -4.11 1.94 -4.00
C CYS A 56 -4.50 2.63 -5.31
N ARG A 57 -4.11 3.90 -5.49
CA ARG A 57 -4.43 4.69 -6.68
C ARG A 57 -3.65 4.26 -7.91
N VAL A 58 -2.42 3.81 -7.71
CA VAL A 58 -1.48 3.44 -8.78
C VAL A 58 -1.41 1.93 -9.00
N PHE A 59 -2.17 1.15 -8.26
CA PHE A 59 -2.19 -0.31 -8.39
C PHE A 59 -2.81 -0.75 -9.73
N GLY A 60 -2.13 -1.66 -10.41
CA GLY A 60 -2.57 -2.27 -11.67
C GLY A 60 -1.56 -2.09 -12.80
N PRO A 61 -1.30 -0.86 -13.29
CA PRO A 61 -0.29 -0.62 -14.34
C PRO A 61 1.11 -1.04 -13.91
N PRO A 62 1.98 -1.36 -14.88
CA PRO A 62 3.39 -1.68 -14.57
C PRO A 62 4.11 -0.48 -13.95
N VAL A 63 4.72 -0.70 -12.81
CA VAL A 63 5.55 0.29 -12.10
C VAL A 63 6.91 -0.33 -11.80
N ARG A 64 7.96 0.43 -12.07
CA ARG A 64 9.33 -0.02 -11.81
C ARG A 64 9.62 -0.02 -10.31
N ASN A 65 10.10 -1.14 -9.80
CA ASN A 65 10.52 -1.28 -8.41
C ASN A 65 12.01 -0.90 -8.23
N GLU A 66 12.46 -0.81 -7.00
CA GLU A 66 13.85 -0.47 -6.66
C GLU A 66 14.88 -1.45 -7.23
N GLY A 67 14.50 -2.71 -7.43
CA GLY A 67 15.35 -3.74 -8.05
C GLY A 67 15.41 -3.67 -9.57
N GLY A 68 14.73 -2.71 -10.21
CA GLY A 68 14.71 -2.52 -11.66
C GLY A 68 13.68 -3.38 -12.40
N GLY A 69 12.96 -4.26 -11.72
CA GLY A 69 11.85 -5.04 -12.28
C GLY A 69 10.56 -4.24 -12.40
N LEU A 70 9.63 -4.69 -13.25
CA LEU A 70 8.29 -4.14 -13.36
C LEU A 70 7.31 -4.93 -12.51
N GLY A 71 6.76 -4.31 -11.48
CA GLY A 71 5.62 -4.83 -10.74
C GLY A 71 4.33 -4.53 -11.51
N VAL A 72 3.48 -5.53 -11.71
CA VAL A 72 2.25 -5.41 -12.50
C VAL A 72 1.16 -6.31 -11.93
N CYS A 73 -0.09 -5.88 -12.05
CA CYS A 73 -1.21 -6.75 -11.73
C CYS A 73 -1.39 -7.82 -12.81
N GLU A 74 -1.11 -9.07 -12.48
CA GLU A 74 -1.23 -10.19 -13.41
C GLU A 74 -2.65 -10.39 -13.95
N LEU A 75 -3.67 -10.02 -13.19
CA LEU A 75 -5.06 -10.10 -13.62
C LEU A 75 -5.40 -9.07 -14.71
N CYS A 76 -4.80 -7.87 -14.64
CA CYS A 76 -4.99 -6.81 -15.64
C CYS A 76 -4.23 -7.10 -16.93
N PHE A 77 -3.09 -7.78 -16.84
CA PHE A 77 -2.19 -8.05 -17.95
C PHE A 77 -2.10 -9.55 -18.29
N ARG A 78 -3.18 -10.27 -18.11
CA ARG A 78 -3.23 -11.70 -18.41
C ARG A 78 -2.97 -11.96 -19.89
N GLY A 79 -1.96 -12.78 -20.18
CA GLY A 79 -1.57 -13.13 -21.55
C GLY A 79 -0.76 -12.06 -22.29
N ALA A 80 -0.45 -10.93 -21.65
CA ALA A 80 0.39 -9.91 -22.23
C ALA A 80 1.86 -10.34 -22.28
N THR A 81 2.56 -9.93 -23.33
CA THR A 81 4.01 -10.14 -23.46
C THR A 81 4.79 -9.18 -22.58
N VAL A 82 6.06 -9.51 -22.30
CA VAL A 82 6.96 -8.63 -21.55
C VAL A 82 7.09 -7.26 -22.22
N GLN A 83 7.09 -7.20 -23.55
CA GLN A 83 7.18 -5.95 -24.31
C GLN A 83 5.91 -5.11 -24.16
N GLU A 84 4.73 -5.71 -24.27
CA GLU A 84 3.46 -5.01 -24.07
C GLU A 84 3.32 -4.45 -22.66
N ILE A 85 3.75 -5.20 -21.65
CA ILE A 85 3.79 -4.74 -20.27
C ILE A 85 4.74 -3.54 -20.12
N ALA A 86 5.94 -3.61 -20.70
CA ALA A 86 6.93 -2.53 -20.63
C ALA A 86 6.43 -1.24 -21.30
N GLU A 87 5.68 -1.35 -22.39
CA GLU A 87 5.08 -0.21 -23.11
C GLU A 87 4.00 0.51 -22.28
N CYS A 88 3.43 -0.17 -21.29
CA CYS A 88 2.43 0.38 -20.37
C CYS A 88 3.02 0.90 -19.06
N GLU A 89 4.33 0.95 -18.91
CA GLU A 89 5.00 1.41 -17.68
C GLU A 89 4.52 2.81 -17.29
N MET A 90 4.15 2.95 -16.01
CA MET A 90 3.70 4.20 -15.43
C MET A 90 4.70 4.69 -14.37
N LYS A 91 4.97 6.00 -14.36
CA LYS A 91 5.65 6.65 -13.25
C LYS A 91 4.59 7.26 -12.32
N PRO A 92 4.37 6.69 -11.12
CA PRO A 92 3.24 7.08 -10.27
C PRO A 92 3.34 8.49 -9.68
N ASP A 93 4.54 9.00 -9.52
CA ASP A 93 4.80 10.33 -8.95
C ASP A 93 5.90 11.05 -9.73
N PRO A 94 5.61 11.56 -10.95
CA PRO A 94 6.63 12.15 -11.81
C PRO A 94 7.24 13.45 -11.25
N ASP A 95 6.56 14.13 -10.35
CA ASP A 95 6.97 15.41 -9.77
C ASP A 95 7.51 15.28 -8.34
N ASP A 96 7.69 14.06 -7.84
CA ASP A 96 8.19 13.73 -6.51
C ASP A 96 7.40 14.42 -5.37
N LEU A 97 6.08 14.53 -5.55
CA LEU A 97 5.17 15.15 -4.59
C LEU A 97 5.05 14.35 -3.28
N GLU A 98 5.12 13.03 -3.37
CA GLU A 98 5.05 12.16 -2.20
C GLU A 98 6.19 12.43 -1.24
N ASP A 99 7.42 12.52 -1.74
CA ASP A 99 8.61 12.85 -0.93
C ASP A 99 8.47 14.22 -0.27
N THR A 100 7.94 15.19 -0.98
CA THR A 100 7.67 16.53 -0.45
C THR A 100 6.66 16.49 0.70
N LEU A 101 5.55 15.77 0.52
CA LEU A 101 4.51 15.62 1.54
C LEU A 101 5.02 14.86 2.77
N VAL A 102 5.80 13.80 2.56
CA VAL A 102 6.42 13.03 3.66
C VAL A 102 7.37 13.92 4.47
N ALA A 103 8.17 14.76 3.81
CA ALA A 103 9.05 15.72 4.48
C ALA A 103 8.26 16.77 5.29
N GLU A 104 7.17 17.28 4.75
CA GLU A 104 6.27 18.21 5.47
C GLU A 104 5.65 17.55 6.70
N LEU A 105 5.16 16.32 6.59
CA LEU A 105 4.63 15.56 7.70
C LEU A 105 5.68 15.31 8.79
N ALA A 106 6.91 14.95 8.40
CA ALA A 106 8.01 14.76 9.33
C ALA A 106 8.35 16.05 10.10
N ASN A 107 8.36 17.19 9.40
CA ASN A 107 8.57 18.51 10.02
C ASN A 107 7.44 18.89 10.99
N ALA A 108 6.22 18.39 10.74
CA ALA A 108 5.08 18.55 11.65
C ALA A 108 5.06 17.53 12.81
N GLY A 109 6.08 16.70 12.93
CA GLY A 109 6.20 15.68 13.98
C GLY A 109 5.49 14.38 13.70
N GLN A 110 5.02 14.18 12.48
CA GLN A 110 4.36 12.94 12.03
C GLN A 110 5.37 12.06 11.28
N GLN A 111 5.75 10.95 11.89
CA GLN A 111 6.74 10.02 11.32
C GLN A 111 6.28 8.57 11.49
N GLY A 112 6.85 7.67 10.68
CA GLY A 112 6.61 6.24 10.72
C GLY A 112 5.61 5.79 9.66
N ASN A 113 5.59 4.48 9.44
CA ASN A 113 4.69 3.82 8.49
C ASN A 113 3.45 3.30 9.20
N THR A 114 2.34 3.29 8.50
CA THR A 114 1.08 2.74 8.99
C THR A 114 0.42 1.86 7.93
N ILE A 115 -0.64 1.18 8.32
CA ILE A 115 -1.49 0.40 7.41
C ILE A 115 -2.95 0.85 7.52
N VAL A 116 -3.72 0.56 6.49
CA VAL A 116 -5.16 0.91 6.45
C VAL A 116 -5.92 0.35 7.65
N ALA A 117 -5.58 -0.87 8.10
CA ALA A 117 -6.21 -1.48 9.27
C ALA A 117 -6.05 -0.63 10.55
N PHE A 118 -4.89 -0.02 10.76
CA PHE A 118 -4.65 0.85 11.92
C PHE A 118 -5.41 2.18 11.80
N VAL A 119 -5.44 2.76 10.61
CA VAL A 119 -6.15 4.02 10.35
C VAL A 119 -7.66 3.87 10.59
N LEU A 120 -8.27 2.82 10.05
CA LEU A 120 -9.71 2.58 10.20
C LEU A 120 -10.14 2.19 11.62
N ALA A 121 -9.20 1.78 12.44
CA ALA A 121 -9.48 1.32 13.79
C ALA A 121 -9.29 2.41 14.87
N GLN A 122 -8.94 3.63 14.48
CA GLN A 122 -8.79 4.78 15.39
C GLN A 122 -10.11 5.48 15.73
#